data_f884d48a7c5b18960706281b4c9c6bb4
#
_entry.id   f884d48a7c5b18960706281b4c9c6bb4
#
_cell.length_a   1.000
_cell.length_b   1.000
_cell.length_c   1.000
_cell.angle_alpha   90.00
_cell.angle_beta   90.00
_cell.angle_gamma   90.00
#
_symmetry.space_group_name_H-M   'P 1'
#
loop_
_entity.id
_entity.type
_entity.pdbx_description
1 polymer ?
#
loop_
_entity_poly.entity_id
_entity_poly.type
_entity_poly.pdbx_seq_one_letter_code
_entity_poly.pdbx_strand_id
1 'polypeptide(L)'
;MPKPILWIVIPCYNEEAVLPITAPLFLQKINDLAARGLVSDRSRVLFVNDGSRDKTWELICGFAKQDAHFIGISQSRNRGHQNAVLAGLMEARANNCDITISIDCDGQDDICLLYTS
;
A
#
# COMPACT_ATOMS: atom_id res chain seq x y z
N MET A 1 -9.73 -8.07 -22.72
CA MET A 1 -9.12 -6.79 -22.30
C MET A 1 -8.31 -6.98 -21.05
N PRO A 2 -7.15 -6.34 -20.94
CA PRO A 2 -6.36 -6.46 -19.73
C PRO A 2 -7.11 -5.82 -18.55
N LYS A 3 -6.99 -6.45 -17.39
CA LYS A 3 -7.61 -5.93 -16.16
C LYS A 3 -6.78 -4.76 -15.63
N PRO A 4 -7.41 -3.77 -14.97
CA PRO A 4 -6.68 -2.62 -14.45
C PRO A 4 -5.71 -3.03 -13.33
N ILE A 5 -4.56 -2.37 -13.29
CA ILE A 5 -3.57 -2.54 -12.23
C ILE A 5 -3.90 -1.55 -11.13
N LEU A 6 -4.17 -2.07 -9.93
CA LEU A 6 -4.48 -1.26 -8.75
C LEU A 6 -3.27 -1.20 -7.82
N TRP A 7 -2.90 0.01 -7.41
CA TRP A 7 -1.91 0.21 -6.36
C TRP A 7 -2.59 0.88 -5.16
N ILE A 8 -2.52 0.20 -4.02
CA ILE A 8 -2.99 0.76 -2.75
C ILE A 8 -1.79 1.42 -2.08
N VAL A 9 -1.86 2.74 -1.90
CA VAL A 9 -0.78 3.53 -1.29
C VAL A 9 -1.10 3.74 0.18
N ILE A 10 -0.19 3.32 1.06
CA ILE A 10 -0.39 3.35 2.50
C ILE A 10 0.77 4.10 3.15
N PRO A 11 0.57 5.39 3.50
CA PRO A 11 1.60 6.12 4.24
C PRO A 11 1.71 5.60 5.67
N CYS A 12 2.93 5.43 6.15
CA CYS A 12 3.21 4.85 7.47
C CYS A 12 4.18 5.74 8.23
N TYR A 13 3.84 6.02 9.49
CA TYR A 13 4.74 6.71 10.40
C TYR A 13 4.57 6.11 11.79
N ASN A 14 5.61 5.43 12.28
CA ASN A 14 5.61 4.77 13.59
C ASN A 14 4.41 3.82 13.75
N GLU A 15 4.26 2.89 12.82
CA GLU A 15 3.11 1.97 12.76
C GLU A 15 3.51 0.52 13.05
N GLU A 16 4.61 0.29 13.79
CA GLU A 16 5.09 -1.09 14.02
C GLU A 16 4.07 -1.96 14.76
N ALA A 17 3.23 -1.37 15.62
CA ALA A 17 2.19 -2.11 16.33
C ALA A 17 1.02 -2.51 15.44
N VAL A 18 0.74 -1.73 14.40
CA VAL A 18 -0.45 -1.86 13.55
C VAL A 18 -0.15 -2.68 12.30
N LEU A 19 1.01 -2.49 11.68
CA LEU A 19 1.35 -3.12 10.41
C LEU A 19 1.21 -4.65 10.40
N PRO A 20 1.66 -5.39 11.42
CA PRO A 20 1.48 -6.85 11.40
C PRO A 20 0.03 -7.29 11.37
N ILE A 21 -0.87 -6.43 11.82
CA ILE A 21 -2.31 -6.70 11.83
C ILE A 21 -2.95 -6.33 10.50
N THR A 22 -2.60 -5.17 9.95
CA THR A 22 -3.29 -4.62 8.77
C THR A 22 -2.69 -5.07 7.44
N ALA A 23 -1.39 -5.32 7.37
CA ALA A 23 -0.76 -5.72 6.12
C ALA A 23 -1.39 -6.97 5.49
N PRO A 24 -1.65 -8.04 6.26
CA PRO A 24 -2.33 -9.21 5.69
C PRO A 24 -3.72 -8.90 5.16
N LEU A 25 -4.43 -7.95 5.79
CA LEU A 25 -5.77 -7.57 5.34
C LEU A 25 -5.72 -6.85 3.99
N PHE A 26 -4.74 -5.99 3.78
CA PHE A 26 -4.56 -5.32 2.50
C PHE A 26 -4.22 -6.31 1.39
N LEU A 27 -3.35 -7.27 1.69
CA LEU A 27 -2.99 -8.32 0.74
C LEU A 27 -4.20 -9.18 0.39
N GLN A 28 -4.95 -9.60 1.40
CA GLN A 28 -6.16 -10.39 1.19
C GLN A 28 -7.14 -9.66 0.28
N LYS A 29 -7.25 -8.35 0.46
CA LYS A 29 -8.16 -7.55 -0.33
C LYS A 29 -7.76 -7.49 -1.80
N ILE A 30 -6.48 -7.28 -2.07
CA ILE A 30 -5.98 -7.29 -3.45
C ILE A 30 -6.19 -8.67 -4.09
N ASN A 31 -5.89 -9.73 -3.35
CA ASN A 31 -6.08 -11.09 -3.86
C ASN A 31 -7.55 -11.39 -4.14
N ASP A 32 -8.45 -10.94 -3.28
CA ASP A 32 -9.89 -11.11 -3.48
C ASP A 32 -10.37 -10.39 -4.74
N LEU A 33 -9.93 -9.15 -4.93
CA LEU A 33 -10.29 -8.38 -6.13
C LEU A 33 -9.76 -9.04 -7.41
N ALA A 34 -8.54 -9.55 -7.37
CA ALA A 34 -7.95 -10.24 -8.51
C ALA A 34 -8.70 -11.54 -8.81
N ALA A 35 -9.08 -12.28 -7.77
CA ALA A 35 -9.83 -13.52 -7.93
C ALA A 35 -11.21 -13.27 -8.54
N ARG A 36 -11.83 -12.13 -8.24
CA ARG A 36 -13.11 -11.73 -8.83
C ARG A 36 -12.98 -11.17 -10.24
N GLY A 37 -11.75 -11.04 -10.75
CA GLY A 37 -11.51 -10.49 -12.07
C GLY A 37 -11.65 -8.99 -12.18
N LEU A 38 -11.67 -8.27 -11.06
CA LEU A 38 -11.86 -6.81 -11.03
C LEU A 38 -10.56 -6.04 -11.24
N VAL A 39 -9.43 -6.60 -10.82
CA VAL A 39 -8.12 -5.98 -11.00
C VAL A 39 -7.12 -7.03 -11.48
N SER A 40 -5.99 -6.56 -12.03
CA SER A 40 -4.90 -7.42 -12.46
C SER A 40 -4.19 -8.04 -11.26
N ASP A 41 -3.63 -9.24 -11.46
CA ASP A 41 -2.74 -9.87 -10.47
C ASP A 41 -1.42 -9.10 -10.31
N ARG A 42 -1.16 -8.13 -11.18
CA ARG A 42 -0.01 -7.21 -11.08
C ARG A 42 -0.28 -6.05 -10.13
N SER A 43 -1.45 -5.99 -9.49
CA SER A 43 -1.77 -4.99 -8.50
C SER A 43 -0.87 -5.13 -7.27
N ARG A 44 -0.63 -4.01 -6.56
CA ARG A 44 0.37 -3.98 -5.48
C ARG A 44 -0.15 -3.18 -4.29
N VAL A 45 0.43 -3.48 -3.12
CA VAL A 45 0.28 -2.68 -1.90
C VAL A 45 1.61 -1.96 -1.68
N LEU A 46 1.57 -0.63 -1.73
CA LEU A 46 2.76 0.20 -1.57
C LEU A 46 2.74 0.87 -0.21
N PHE A 47 3.69 0.50 0.65
CA PHE A 47 3.89 1.18 1.93
C PHE A 47 4.91 2.30 1.74
N VAL A 48 4.56 3.50 2.20
CA VAL A 48 5.47 4.64 2.18
C VAL A 48 5.88 4.95 3.61
N ASN A 49 7.11 4.65 3.96
CA ASN A 49 7.64 4.96 5.29
C ASN A 49 8.02 6.44 5.34
N ASP A 50 7.36 7.20 6.20
CA ASP A 50 7.56 8.64 6.35
C ASP A 50 8.55 8.95 7.48
N GLY A 51 9.75 8.37 7.41
CA GLY A 51 10.81 8.64 8.37
C GLY A 51 10.52 8.09 9.76
N SER A 52 9.93 6.89 9.85
CA SER A 52 9.61 6.25 11.13
C SER A 52 10.86 6.02 11.96
N ARG A 53 10.73 6.19 13.27
CA ARG A 53 11.82 5.97 14.24
C ARG A 53 11.76 4.58 14.89
N ASP A 54 10.67 3.86 14.69
CA ASP A 54 10.47 2.51 15.21
C ASP A 54 10.83 1.47 14.15
N LYS A 55 10.33 0.24 14.28
CA LYS A 55 10.62 -0.86 13.37
C LYS A 55 9.73 -0.91 12.16
N THR A 56 8.97 0.14 11.87
CA THR A 56 8.03 0.20 10.73
C THR A 56 8.73 -0.17 9.42
N TRP A 57 9.88 0.45 9.13
CA TRP A 57 10.58 0.18 7.87
C TRP A 57 11.08 -1.26 7.78
N GLU A 58 11.56 -1.82 8.88
CA GLU A 58 12.02 -3.21 8.92
C GLU A 58 10.86 -4.16 8.60
N LEU A 59 9.68 -3.89 9.14
CA LEU A 59 8.48 -4.69 8.87
C LEU A 59 8.09 -4.60 7.39
N ILE A 60 8.11 -3.40 6.81
CA ILE A 60 7.79 -3.20 5.40
C ILE A 60 8.74 -4.01 4.52
N CYS A 61 10.03 -3.95 4.80
CA CYS A 61 11.02 -4.72 4.06
C CYS A 61 10.78 -6.22 4.18
N GLY A 62 10.39 -6.68 5.36
CA GLY A 62 10.05 -8.07 5.60
C GLY A 62 8.86 -8.53 4.77
N PHE A 63 7.81 -7.75 4.74
CA PHE A 63 6.63 -8.06 3.92
C PHE A 63 6.99 -8.13 2.43
N ALA A 64 7.77 -7.18 1.95
CA ALA A 64 8.19 -7.14 0.54
C ALA A 64 9.00 -8.39 0.15
N LYS A 65 9.76 -8.94 1.09
CA LYS A 65 10.52 -10.18 0.84
C LYS A 65 9.62 -11.41 0.84
N GLN A 66 8.55 -11.38 1.62
CA GLN A 66 7.65 -12.52 1.75
C GLN A 66 6.68 -12.63 0.58
N ASP A 67 6.26 -11.51 0.01
CA ASP A 67 5.24 -11.49 -1.04
C ASP A 67 5.52 -10.36 -2.01
N ALA A 68 5.53 -10.69 -3.30
CA ALA A 68 5.81 -9.73 -4.36
C ALA A 68 4.73 -8.64 -4.50
N HIS A 69 3.55 -8.83 -3.91
CA HIS A 69 2.50 -7.81 -3.93
C HIS A 69 2.83 -6.62 -3.04
N PHE A 70 3.71 -6.80 -2.06
CA PHE A 70 4.14 -5.71 -1.16
C PHE A 70 5.34 -4.99 -1.73
N ILE A 71 5.26 -3.67 -1.77
CA ILE A 71 6.37 -2.80 -2.17
C ILE A 71 6.54 -1.75 -1.08
N GLY A 72 7.78 -1.38 -0.80
CA GLY A 72 8.06 -0.34 0.19
C GLY A 72 8.99 0.71 -0.38
N ILE A 73 8.70 1.96 -0.07
CA ILE A 73 9.63 3.07 -0.28
C ILE A 73 9.76 3.83 1.04
N SER A 74 10.90 4.48 1.23
CA SER A 74 11.18 5.19 2.47
C SER A 74 11.68 6.59 2.18
N GLN A 75 11.12 7.57 2.90
CA GLN A 75 11.65 8.92 2.93
C GLN A 75 12.70 8.99 4.05
N SER A 76 13.77 9.75 3.81
CA SER A 76 14.89 9.80 4.74
C SER A 76 14.54 10.48 6.06
N ARG A 77 13.45 11.24 6.09
CA ARG A 77 12.95 11.92 7.28
C ARG A 77 11.46 12.14 7.15
N ASN A 78 10.81 12.43 8.28
CA ASN A 78 9.39 12.75 8.28
C ASN A 78 9.13 14.04 7.51
N ARG A 79 8.33 13.97 6.46
CA ARG A 79 7.93 15.11 5.64
C ARG A 79 6.44 15.38 5.72
N GLY A 80 5.72 14.61 6.55
CA GLY A 80 4.29 14.76 6.74
C GLY A 80 3.47 13.79 5.90
N HIS A 81 2.27 13.54 6.35
CA HIS A 81 1.36 12.57 5.76
C HIS A 81 1.09 12.87 4.28
N GLN A 82 0.84 14.13 3.93
CA GLN A 82 0.51 14.51 2.55
C GLN A 82 1.69 14.27 1.61
N ASN A 83 2.91 14.54 2.07
CA ASN A 83 4.09 14.28 1.26
C ASN A 83 4.32 12.78 1.07
N ALA A 84 4.01 11.96 2.08
CA ALA A 84 4.10 10.52 1.96
C ALA A 84 3.09 9.98 0.94
N VAL A 85 1.86 10.47 0.98
CA VAL A 85 0.84 10.11 -0.01
C VAL A 85 1.30 10.50 -1.40
N LEU A 86 1.80 11.72 -1.58
CA LEU A 86 2.27 12.19 -2.88
C LEU A 86 3.42 11.33 -3.40
N ALA A 87 4.38 10.99 -2.54
CA ALA A 87 5.50 10.13 -2.93
C ALA A 87 4.99 8.77 -3.43
N GLY A 88 4.01 8.20 -2.73
CA GLY A 88 3.40 6.94 -3.14
C GLY A 88 2.66 7.03 -4.47
N LEU A 89 1.91 8.11 -4.67
CA LEU A 89 1.19 8.32 -5.92
C LEU A 89 2.15 8.47 -7.10
N MET A 90 3.25 9.18 -6.89
CA MET A 90 4.28 9.35 -7.93
C MET A 90 4.95 8.03 -8.28
N GLU A 91 5.25 7.21 -7.27
CA GLU A 91 5.84 5.89 -7.49
C GLU A 91 4.88 4.98 -8.25
N ALA A 92 3.60 4.99 -7.88
CA ALA A 92 2.59 4.20 -8.57
C ALA A 92 2.47 4.62 -10.03
N ARG A 93 2.47 5.94 -10.30
CA ARG A 93 2.40 6.47 -11.66
C ARG A 93 3.62 6.07 -12.48
N ALA A 94 4.80 6.09 -11.88
CA ALA A 94 6.04 5.68 -12.54
C ALA A 94 6.01 4.21 -12.94
N ASN A 95 5.23 3.39 -12.26
CA ASN A 95 5.07 1.97 -12.55
C ASN A 95 3.84 1.66 -13.43
N ASN A 96 3.26 2.69 -14.04
CA ASN A 96 2.16 2.56 -15.01
C ASN A 96 0.93 1.84 -14.46
N CYS A 97 0.58 2.08 -13.19
CA CYS A 97 -0.67 1.55 -12.66
C CYS A 97 -1.86 2.31 -13.23
N ASP A 98 -3.02 1.66 -13.27
CA ASP A 98 -4.25 2.22 -13.83
C ASP A 98 -5.09 2.93 -12.78
N ILE A 99 -5.09 2.41 -11.55
CA ILE A 99 -5.89 2.92 -10.44
C ILE A 99 -5.01 3.04 -9.22
N THR A 100 -5.12 4.16 -8.52
CA THR A 100 -4.39 4.40 -7.28
C THR A 100 -5.37 4.79 -6.19
N ILE A 101 -5.26 4.15 -5.04
CA ILE A 101 -6.09 4.41 -3.85
C ILE A 101 -5.14 4.65 -2.69
N SER A 102 -5.42 5.68 -1.87
CA SER A 102 -4.67 5.93 -0.64
C SER A 102 -5.54 5.56 0.55
N ILE A 103 -4.99 4.75 1.47
CA ILE A 103 -5.68 4.26 2.67
C ILE A 103 -4.76 4.48 3.86
N ASP A 104 -5.33 4.83 5.02
CA ASP A 104 -4.57 4.96 6.25
C ASP A 104 -4.07 3.60 6.73
N CYS A 105 -2.86 3.57 7.29
CA CYS A 105 -2.20 2.34 7.72
C CYS A 105 -2.97 1.58 8.80
N ASP A 106 -3.71 2.29 9.65
CA ASP A 106 -4.49 1.68 10.72
C ASP A 106 -5.76 0.98 10.24
N GLY A 107 -6.07 1.07 8.94
CA GLY A 107 -7.23 0.40 8.38
C GLY A 107 -8.56 1.03 8.76
N GLN A 108 -8.57 2.29 9.20
CA GLN A 108 -9.82 2.96 9.56
C GLN A 108 -10.73 3.20 8.36
N ASP A 109 -10.14 3.31 7.17
CA ASP A 109 -10.92 3.45 5.95
C ASP A 109 -11.60 2.14 5.62
N ASP A 110 -12.85 2.22 5.19
CA ASP A 110 -13.58 1.02 4.77
C ASP A 110 -13.18 0.66 3.35
N ILE A 111 -12.30 -0.32 3.24
CA ILE A 111 -11.78 -0.78 1.96
C ILE A 111 -12.91 -1.28 1.05
N CYS A 112 -13.98 -1.81 1.63
CA CYS A 112 -15.10 -2.33 0.85
C CYS A 112 -15.83 -1.24 0.08
N LEU A 113 -15.82 0.00 0.57
CA LEU A 113 -16.46 1.13 -0.12
C LEU A 113 -15.70 1.54 -1.37
N LEU A 114 -14.42 1.23 -1.47
CA LEU A 114 -13.59 1.63 -2.60
C LEU A 114 -13.94 0.88 -3.89
N TYR A 115 -14.71 -0.20 -3.80
CA TYR A 115 -15.10 -0.98 -4.96
C TYR A 115 -16.28 -0.41 -5.72
N THR A 116 -17.06 0.42 -5.08
CA THR A 116 -18.29 0.93 -5.65
C THR A 116 -18.19 2.35 -6.16
N SER A 117 -17.04 2.98 -5.94
CA SER A 117 -16.82 4.37 -6.35
C SER A 117 -16.06 4.50 -7.64
#